data_6eab4492ab7b9aab6b4258a20a8f4b3b
#
_entry.id   6eab4492ab7b9aab6b4258a20a8f4b3b
#
_cell.length_a   1.000
_cell.length_b   1.000
_cell.length_c   1.000
_cell.angle_alpha   90.00
_cell.angle_beta   90.00
_cell.angle_gamma   90.00
#
_symmetry.space_group_name_H-M   'P 1'
#
loop_
_entity.id
_entity.type
_entity.pdbx_description
1 polymer ?
#
loop_
_entity_poly.entity_id
_entity_poly.type
_entity_poly.pdbx_seq_one_letter_code
_entity_poly.pdbx_strand_id
1 'polypeptide(L)'
;MPELKKSLKLANVCYDIRGPVLDHANLLEEEGQRIIKLNIGNPGAFGFDAPDEIMHDVIHNLREAQGYCHSKGLFSARKAVMQRAQTQGIENVVVDDVIMGNGVSELIVMAMQALLNNGDEVLIPSPDYPLWTAAVSMAGGTPQHYQCNELDDWQPDVADIESKITANTRGIVVINPNNPTGAVYNEDNLKQIVALAEKYNLVVFADEIYDRILYDDAVHIPLAT
;
A
#
# COMPACT_ATOMS: atom_id res chain seq x y z
N MET A 1 -14.93 -7.69 -36.14
CA MET A 1 -14.20 -6.75 -35.27
C MET A 1 -12.95 -7.46 -34.77
N PRO A 2 -11.78 -6.81 -34.67
CA PRO A 2 -10.62 -7.47 -34.08
C PRO A 2 -10.93 -7.84 -32.64
N GLU A 3 -10.56 -9.03 -32.22
CA GLU A 3 -10.70 -9.52 -30.86
C GLU A 3 -9.74 -8.72 -29.95
N LEU A 4 -10.28 -8.04 -28.93
CA LEU A 4 -9.48 -7.30 -27.94
C LEU A 4 -8.89 -8.31 -26.96
N LYS A 5 -7.56 -8.40 -26.89
CA LYS A 5 -6.84 -9.26 -25.96
C LYS A 5 -6.22 -8.43 -24.84
N LYS A 6 -6.18 -8.98 -23.63
CA LYS A 6 -5.44 -8.37 -22.50
C LYS A 6 -3.94 -8.29 -22.84
N SER A 7 -3.25 -7.29 -22.29
CA SER A 7 -1.78 -7.22 -22.38
C SER A 7 -1.15 -8.46 -21.75
N LEU A 8 -0.06 -8.95 -22.34
CA LEU A 8 0.72 -10.07 -21.79
C LEU A 8 1.29 -9.76 -20.40
N LYS A 9 1.51 -8.49 -20.07
CA LYS A 9 1.93 -8.05 -18.74
C LYS A 9 0.92 -8.43 -17.64
N LEU A 10 -0.35 -8.64 -18.01
CA LEU A 10 -1.44 -8.99 -17.09
C LEU A 10 -1.68 -10.51 -17.02
N ALA A 11 -0.90 -11.32 -17.70
CA ALA A 11 -1.14 -12.78 -17.75
C ALA A 11 -1.06 -13.45 -16.38
N ASN A 12 -0.16 -12.96 -15.51
CA ASN A 12 0.09 -13.49 -14.18
C ASN A 12 -0.44 -12.58 -13.06
N VAL A 13 -1.25 -11.56 -13.39
CA VAL A 13 -1.83 -10.64 -12.40
C VAL A 13 -3.18 -11.16 -11.96
N CYS A 14 -3.26 -11.64 -10.73
CA CYS A 14 -4.49 -12.03 -10.06
C CYS A 14 -4.97 -10.88 -9.17
N TYR A 15 -5.55 -9.83 -9.78
CA TYR A 15 -6.16 -8.70 -9.06
C TYR A 15 -7.68 -8.87 -8.98
N ASP A 16 -8.14 -10.07 -8.69
CA ASP A 16 -9.56 -10.37 -8.59
C ASP A 16 -9.98 -10.54 -7.13
N ILE A 17 -10.06 -9.41 -6.41
CA ILE A 17 -10.59 -9.37 -5.04
C ILE A 17 -12.11 -9.57 -4.98
N ARG A 18 -12.77 -9.71 -6.13
CA ARG A 18 -14.23 -9.85 -6.23
C ARG A 18 -14.68 -11.21 -6.74
N GLY A 19 -13.89 -11.99 -7.35
CA GLY A 19 -14.02 -13.33 -7.89
C GLY A 19 -15.29 -14.14 -7.62
N PRO A 20 -15.26 -15.45 -7.85
CA PRO A 20 -16.47 -16.30 -7.80
C PRO A 20 -17.14 -16.32 -6.42
N VAL A 21 -16.42 -16.00 -5.35
CA VAL A 21 -17.03 -15.92 -3.99
C VAL A 21 -18.00 -14.74 -3.90
N LEU A 22 -17.64 -13.58 -4.47
CA LEU A 22 -18.55 -12.43 -4.49
C LEU A 22 -19.75 -12.68 -5.39
N ASP A 23 -19.54 -13.30 -6.56
CA ASP A 23 -20.64 -13.64 -7.47
C ASP A 23 -21.64 -14.57 -6.78
N HIS A 24 -21.16 -15.57 -6.04
CA HIS A 24 -22.03 -16.44 -5.27
C HIS A 24 -22.74 -15.70 -4.11
N ALA A 25 -22.04 -14.81 -3.42
CA ALA A 25 -22.63 -13.97 -2.38
C ALA A 25 -23.76 -13.08 -2.93
N ASN A 26 -23.56 -12.49 -4.11
CA ASN A 26 -24.59 -11.67 -4.77
C ASN A 26 -25.83 -12.51 -5.13
N LEU A 27 -25.66 -13.74 -5.63
CA LEU A 27 -26.78 -14.65 -5.89
C LEU A 27 -27.58 -14.97 -4.63
N LEU A 28 -26.90 -15.24 -3.53
CA LEU A 28 -27.56 -15.49 -2.24
C LEU A 28 -28.31 -14.25 -1.73
N GLU A 29 -27.77 -13.04 -1.94
CA GLU A 29 -28.47 -11.78 -1.60
C GLU A 29 -29.71 -11.58 -2.47
N GLU A 30 -29.66 -11.91 -3.78
CA GLU A 30 -30.82 -11.88 -4.68
C GLU A 30 -31.90 -12.87 -4.25
N GLU A 31 -31.52 -14.00 -3.65
CA GLU A 31 -32.45 -14.98 -3.04
C GLU A 31 -32.99 -14.52 -1.67
N GLY A 32 -32.60 -13.34 -1.19
CA GLY A 32 -33.07 -12.77 0.07
C GLY A 32 -32.27 -13.17 1.30
N GLN A 33 -31.10 -13.79 1.14
CA GLN A 33 -30.24 -14.13 2.26
C GLN A 33 -29.41 -12.89 2.68
N ARG A 34 -29.21 -12.73 3.98
CA ARG A 34 -28.37 -11.67 4.52
C ARG A 34 -26.91 -12.12 4.55
N ILE A 35 -26.07 -11.51 3.72
CA ILE A 35 -24.63 -11.76 3.69
C ILE A 35 -23.88 -10.67 4.47
N ILE A 36 -22.99 -11.08 5.37
CA ILE A 36 -22.10 -10.17 6.09
C ILE A 36 -20.78 -10.13 5.31
N LYS A 37 -20.49 -8.99 4.68
CA LYS A 37 -19.28 -8.77 3.86
C LYS A 37 -18.14 -8.28 4.74
N LEU A 38 -17.16 -9.13 5.01
CA LEU A 38 -15.97 -8.83 5.82
C LEU A 38 -14.68 -8.74 4.97
N ASN A 39 -14.81 -8.86 3.66
CA ASN A 39 -13.69 -8.94 2.72
C ASN A 39 -13.14 -7.58 2.29
N ILE A 40 -13.86 -6.49 2.54
CA ILE A 40 -13.44 -5.12 2.20
C ILE A 40 -13.74 -4.21 3.39
N GLY A 41 -12.74 -3.47 3.86
CA GLY A 41 -12.91 -2.44 4.87
C GLY A 41 -13.77 -1.30 4.31
N ASN A 42 -14.99 -1.15 4.83
CA ASN A 42 -15.90 -0.08 4.46
C ASN A 42 -16.58 0.50 5.72
N PRO A 43 -15.85 1.31 6.51
CA PRO A 43 -16.34 1.82 7.80
C PRO A 43 -17.70 2.51 7.71
N GLY A 44 -17.95 3.31 6.67
CA GLY A 44 -19.21 4.04 6.50
C GLY A 44 -20.44 3.12 6.41
N ALA A 45 -20.31 1.92 5.86
CA ALA A 45 -21.40 0.93 5.81
C ALA A 45 -21.79 0.41 7.21
N PHE A 46 -20.95 0.63 8.21
CA PHE A 46 -21.13 0.22 9.61
C PHE A 46 -21.36 1.41 10.55
N GLY A 47 -21.64 2.61 10.02
CA GLY A 47 -21.95 3.80 10.81
C GLY A 47 -20.71 4.56 11.34
N PHE A 48 -19.53 4.28 10.80
CA PHE A 48 -18.32 5.04 11.08
C PHE A 48 -18.13 6.13 10.01
N ASP A 49 -18.87 7.22 10.14
CA ASP A 49 -18.80 8.35 9.23
C ASP A 49 -17.54 9.21 9.46
N ALA A 50 -17.16 9.98 8.46
CA ALA A 50 -16.12 10.99 8.64
C ALA A 50 -16.55 12.03 9.67
N PRO A 51 -15.63 12.52 10.54
CA PRO A 51 -15.93 13.60 11.47
C PRO A 51 -16.55 14.83 10.78
N ASP A 52 -17.51 15.46 11.46
CA ASP A 52 -18.25 16.62 10.93
C ASP A 52 -17.31 17.76 10.53
N GLU A 53 -16.22 17.96 11.26
CA GLU A 53 -15.20 18.97 10.96
C GLU A 53 -14.57 18.76 9.58
N ILE A 54 -14.28 17.50 9.22
CA ILE A 54 -13.74 17.16 7.89
C ILE A 54 -14.79 17.43 6.82
N MET A 55 -16.03 17.01 7.05
CA MET A 55 -17.13 17.21 6.11
C MET A 55 -17.40 18.70 5.86
N HIS A 56 -17.45 19.50 6.94
CA HIS A 56 -17.65 20.95 6.82
C HIS A 56 -16.51 21.63 6.07
N ASP A 57 -15.25 21.24 6.32
CA ASP A 57 -14.09 21.80 5.65
C ASP A 57 -14.10 21.49 4.15
N VAL A 58 -14.42 20.24 3.77
CA VAL A 58 -14.57 19.85 2.36
C VAL A 58 -15.66 20.66 1.66
N ILE A 59 -16.83 20.81 2.26
CA ILE A 59 -17.95 21.56 1.70
C ILE A 59 -17.58 23.04 1.54
N HIS A 60 -16.92 23.62 2.55
CA HIS A 60 -16.53 25.03 2.54
C HIS A 60 -15.54 25.34 1.39
N ASN A 61 -14.55 24.46 1.20
CA ASN A 61 -13.48 24.65 0.21
C ASN A 61 -13.82 24.10 -1.20
N LEU A 62 -15.00 23.49 -1.38
CA LEU A 62 -15.36 22.84 -2.65
C LEU A 62 -15.33 23.79 -3.87
N ARG A 63 -15.65 25.07 -3.67
CA ARG A 63 -15.61 26.07 -4.74
C ARG A 63 -14.19 26.35 -5.22
N GLU A 64 -13.20 26.31 -4.34
CA GLU A 64 -11.81 26.56 -4.64
C GLU A 64 -11.12 25.32 -5.25
N ALA A 65 -11.74 24.14 -5.10
CA ALA A 65 -11.24 22.88 -5.63
C ALA A 65 -11.50 22.67 -7.15
N GLN A 66 -12.14 23.62 -7.83
CA GLN A 66 -12.50 23.49 -9.25
C GLN A 66 -11.33 23.72 -10.22
N GLY A 67 -10.27 24.39 -9.75
CA GLY A 67 -9.12 24.76 -10.58
C GLY A 67 -7.98 23.74 -10.53
N TYR A 68 -7.02 23.90 -11.43
CA TYR A 68 -5.76 23.17 -11.33
C TYR A 68 -4.96 23.67 -10.13
N CYS A 69 -4.33 22.73 -9.42
CA CYS A 69 -3.37 23.05 -8.37
C CYS A 69 -1.94 22.66 -8.79
N HIS A 70 -0.98 22.86 -7.89
CA HIS A 70 0.40 22.41 -8.10
C HIS A 70 0.45 20.88 -8.33
N SER A 71 1.30 20.41 -9.26
CA SER A 71 1.40 19.00 -9.66
C SER A 71 1.69 18.03 -8.50
N LYS A 72 2.38 18.49 -7.46
CA LYS A 72 2.62 17.70 -6.23
C LYS A 72 1.44 17.77 -5.25
N GLY A 73 0.40 18.53 -5.51
CA GLY A 73 -0.76 18.75 -4.63
C GLY A 73 -0.76 20.09 -3.90
N LEU A 74 -1.83 20.38 -3.17
CA LEU A 74 -2.00 21.62 -2.41
C LEU A 74 -0.89 21.82 -1.38
N PHE A 75 -0.34 23.03 -1.33
CA PHE A 75 0.75 23.36 -0.40
C PHE A 75 0.36 23.12 1.06
N SER A 76 -0.85 23.52 1.47
CA SER A 76 -1.35 23.32 2.84
C SER A 76 -1.40 21.85 3.22
N ALA A 77 -1.89 20.99 2.32
CA ALA A 77 -1.96 19.55 2.53
C ALA A 77 -0.56 18.93 2.64
N ARG A 78 0.34 19.27 1.70
CA ARG A 78 1.74 18.80 1.73
C ARG A 78 2.46 19.25 3.02
N LYS A 79 2.23 20.49 3.44
CA LYS A 79 2.77 21.01 4.72
C LYS A 79 2.25 20.21 5.93
N ALA A 80 0.97 19.87 5.94
CA ALA A 80 0.39 19.07 7.01
C ALA A 80 1.01 17.66 7.07
N VAL A 81 1.22 17.02 5.93
CA VAL A 81 1.91 15.71 5.84
C VAL A 81 3.36 15.81 6.33
N MET A 82 4.10 16.82 5.88
CA MET A 82 5.48 17.07 6.37
C MET A 82 5.51 17.26 7.90
N GLN A 83 4.62 18.08 8.44
CA GLN A 83 4.55 18.31 9.89
C GLN A 83 4.20 17.03 10.66
N ARG A 84 3.30 16.19 10.11
CA ARG A 84 3.01 14.90 10.69
C ARG A 84 4.25 14.00 10.70
N ALA A 85 4.96 13.90 9.58
CA ALA A 85 6.19 13.11 9.50
C ALA A 85 7.21 13.57 10.57
N GLN A 86 7.41 14.87 10.73
CA GLN A 86 8.28 15.44 11.76
C GLN A 86 7.82 15.08 13.18
N THR A 87 6.52 15.08 13.45
CA THR A 87 5.99 14.65 14.77
C THR A 87 6.15 13.15 15.03
N GLN A 88 6.30 12.35 13.98
CA GLN A 88 6.60 10.92 14.07
C GLN A 88 8.11 10.63 14.22
N GLY A 89 8.96 11.66 14.21
CA GLY A 89 10.42 11.51 14.34
C GLY A 89 11.16 11.35 13.01
N ILE A 90 10.46 11.45 11.88
CA ILE A 90 11.10 11.38 10.56
C ILE A 90 11.82 12.72 10.31
N GLU A 91 13.15 12.67 10.29
CA GLU A 91 14.00 13.86 10.15
C GLU A 91 14.17 14.30 8.68
N ASN A 92 14.54 15.56 8.51
CA ASN A 92 14.92 16.15 7.21
C ASN A 92 13.84 16.18 6.12
N VAL A 93 12.58 15.91 6.45
CA VAL A 93 11.46 15.99 5.50
C VAL A 93 11.08 17.44 5.25
N VAL A 94 11.07 17.85 3.99
CA VAL A 94 10.63 19.18 3.54
C VAL A 94 9.35 19.07 2.69
N VAL A 95 8.65 20.19 2.51
CA VAL A 95 7.38 20.19 1.75
C VAL A 95 7.54 19.66 0.33
N ASP A 96 8.72 19.87 -0.28
CA ASP A 96 8.97 19.44 -1.65
C ASP A 96 9.18 17.92 -1.81
N ASP A 97 9.37 17.20 -0.71
CA ASP A 97 9.45 15.73 -0.70
C ASP A 97 8.05 15.09 -0.70
N VAL A 98 7.02 15.89 -0.45
CA VAL A 98 5.65 15.39 -0.35
C VAL A 98 4.92 15.50 -1.69
N ILE A 99 4.41 14.39 -2.16
CA ILE A 99 3.56 14.28 -3.35
C ILE A 99 2.21 13.72 -2.92
N MET A 100 1.14 14.43 -3.26
CA MET A 100 -0.24 13.98 -3.00
C MET A 100 -0.76 13.19 -4.18
N GLY A 101 -1.47 12.10 -3.89
CA GLY A 101 -2.17 11.30 -4.88
C GLY A 101 -3.61 11.00 -4.46
N ASN A 102 -4.36 10.42 -5.35
CA ASN A 102 -5.73 9.96 -5.09
C ASN A 102 -5.69 8.59 -4.40
N GLY A 103 -5.31 8.60 -3.13
CA GLY A 103 -5.07 7.41 -2.32
C GLY A 103 -3.72 6.74 -2.63
N VAL A 104 -3.37 5.76 -1.81
CA VAL A 104 -2.12 5.00 -1.94
C VAL A 104 -2.02 4.27 -3.29
N SER A 105 -3.16 3.86 -3.85
CA SER A 105 -3.19 3.09 -5.11
C SER A 105 -2.60 3.86 -6.29
N GLU A 106 -2.91 5.15 -6.42
CA GLU A 106 -2.31 5.98 -7.47
C GLU A 106 -0.80 6.14 -7.25
N LEU A 107 -0.39 6.39 -6.01
CA LEU A 107 1.03 6.56 -5.66
C LEU A 107 1.85 5.29 -5.93
N ILE A 108 1.32 4.10 -5.63
CA ILE A 108 1.96 2.82 -5.96
C ILE A 108 2.19 2.72 -7.48
N VAL A 109 1.14 2.94 -8.27
CA VAL A 109 1.24 2.84 -9.74
C VAL A 109 2.24 3.86 -10.29
N MET A 110 2.20 5.11 -9.81
CA MET A 110 3.12 6.16 -10.23
C MET A 110 4.57 5.82 -9.88
N ALA A 111 4.81 5.35 -8.65
CA ALA A 111 6.16 5.00 -8.20
C ALA A 111 6.74 3.84 -9.01
N MET A 112 5.98 2.77 -9.23
CA MET A 112 6.45 1.63 -10.01
C MET A 112 6.74 2.02 -11.47
N GLN A 113 5.88 2.83 -12.09
CA GLN A 113 6.11 3.31 -13.45
C GLN A 113 7.32 4.25 -13.57
N ALA A 114 7.60 5.03 -12.53
CA ALA A 114 8.74 5.96 -12.53
C ALA A 114 10.10 5.27 -12.29
N LEU A 115 10.12 4.15 -11.56
CA LEU A 115 11.35 3.55 -11.05
C LEU A 115 11.75 2.26 -11.74
N LEU A 116 10.81 1.53 -12.39
CA LEU A 116 11.08 0.19 -12.91
C LEU A 116 11.27 0.18 -14.42
N ASN A 117 12.27 -0.56 -14.86
CA ASN A 117 12.45 -0.99 -16.24
C ASN A 117 12.01 -2.46 -16.40
N ASN A 118 11.92 -2.92 -17.66
CA ASN A 118 11.64 -4.33 -17.94
C ASN A 118 12.74 -5.22 -17.35
N GLY A 119 12.34 -6.19 -16.54
CA GLY A 119 13.23 -7.15 -15.90
C GLY A 119 13.76 -6.71 -14.53
N ASP A 120 13.48 -5.49 -14.07
CA ASP A 120 13.73 -5.10 -12.69
C ASP A 120 12.82 -5.89 -11.75
N GLU A 121 13.28 -6.15 -10.53
CA GLU A 121 12.57 -6.94 -9.53
C GLU A 121 12.24 -6.10 -8.30
N VAL A 122 11.08 -6.37 -7.69
CA VAL A 122 10.67 -5.77 -6.41
C VAL A 122 10.25 -6.87 -5.46
N LEU A 123 10.81 -6.87 -4.26
CA LEU A 123 10.43 -7.78 -3.17
C LEU A 123 9.14 -7.30 -2.53
N ILE A 124 8.15 -8.19 -2.41
CA ILE A 124 6.80 -7.89 -1.91
C ILE A 124 6.45 -8.92 -0.84
N PRO A 125 5.79 -8.56 0.28
CA PRO A 125 5.39 -9.54 1.27
C PRO A 125 4.39 -10.56 0.72
N SER A 126 4.34 -11.73 1.31
CA SER A 126 3.29 -12.72 1.05
C SER A 126 2.73 -13.23 2.39
N PRO A 127 1.43 -12.95 2.65
CA PRO A 127 0.43 -12.29 1.79
C PRO A 127 0.62 -10.76 1.68
N ASP A 128 0.11 -10.16 0.58
CA ASP A 128 0.23 -8.73 0.27
C ASP A 128 -1.11 -8.06 -0.03
N TYR A 129 -1.06 -6.74 -0.19
CA TYR A 129 -2.09 -5.99 -0.90
C TYR A 129 -1.86 -6.15 -2.41
N PRO A 130 -2.77 -6.83 -3.15
CA PRO A 130 -2.52 -7.31 -4.52
C PRO A 130 -2.12 -6.24 -5.54
N LEU A 131 -2.37 -4.96 -5.24
CA LEU A 131 -1.99 -3.87 -6.14
C LEU A 131 -0.48 -3.71 -6.27
N TRP A 132 0.32 -4.01 -5.23
CA TRP A 132 1.78 -3.97 -5.33
C TRP A 132 2.28 -4.91 -6.41
N THR A 133 1.85 -6.17 -6.37
CA THR A 133 2.15 -7.18 -7.39
C THR A 133 1.68 -6.75 -8.78
N ALA A 134 0.45 -6.23 -8.88
CA ALA A 134 -0.11 -5.76 -10.14
C ALA A 134 0.66 -4.57 -10.72
N ALA A 135 0.99 -3.58 -9.91
CA ALA A 135 1.69 -2.37 -10.34
C ALA A 135 3.12 -2.66 -10.83
N VAL A 136 3.86 -3.52 -10.11
CA VAL A 136 5.19 -3.99 -10.55
C VAL A 136 5.08 -4.66 -11.91
N SER A 137 4.14 -5.60 -12.08
CA SER A 137 3.93 -6.30 -13.35
C SER A 137 3.52 -5.36 -14.48
N MET A 138 2.63 -4.40 -14.22
CA MET A 138 2.21 -3.39 -15.20
C MET A 138 3.35 -2.47 -15.63
N ALA A 139 4.26 -2.15 -14.71
CA ALA A 139 5.46 -1.37 -15.02
C ALA A 139 6.53 -2.15 -15.82
N GLY A 140 6.34 -3.48 -15.98
CA GLY A 140 7.28 -4.34 -16.70
C GLY A 140 8.32 -5.00 -15.78
N GLY A 141 8.22 -4.80 -14.47
CA GLY A 141 9.01 -5.48 -13.46
C GLY A 141 8.49 -6.88 -13.13
N THR A 142 9.24 -7.57 -12.30
CA THR A 142 8.91 -8.90 -11.79
C THR A 142 8.72 -8.82 -10.27
N PRO A 143 7.51 -9.11 -9.75
CA PRO A 143 7.29 -9.20 -8.31
C PRO A 143 7.92 -10.48 -7.76
N GLN A 144 8.75 -10.36 -6.73
CA GLN A 144 9.35 -11.46 -5.99
C GLN A 144 8.77 -11.48 -4.57
N HIS A 145 8.00 -12.50 -4.25
CA HIS A 145 7.32 -12.56 -2.94
C HIS A 145 8.22 -13.17 -1.87
N TYR A 146 8.42 -12.43 -0.77
CA TYR A 146 9.04 -12.98 0.43
C TYR A 146 7.97 -13.44 1.42
N GLN A 147 8.30 -14.42 2.25
CA GLN A 147 7.37 -15.00 3.18
C GLN A 147 7.20 -14.15 4.44
N CYS A 148 5.95 -14.02 4.89
CA CYS A 148 5.61 -13.65 6.25
C CYS A 148 5.14 -14.92 6.97
N ASN A 149 5.74 -15.25 8.10
CA ASN A 149 5.54 -16.54 8.78
C ASN A 149 4.27 -16.53 9.64
N GLU A 150 3.28 -17.33 9.26
CA GLU A 150 2.02 -17.45 10.00
C GLU A 150 2.25 -17.94 11.45
N LEU A 151 3.23 -18.80 11.68
CA LEU A 151 3.55 -19.34 13.01
C LEU A 151 4.31 -18.34 13.90
N ASP A 152 4.74 -17.21 13.33
CA ASP A 152 5.41 -16.10 14.01
C ASP A 152 4.63 -14.80 13.79
N ASP A 153 3.32 -14.85 14.05
CA ASP A 153 2.41 -13.69 13.94
C ASP A 153 2.55 -12.91 12.63
N TRP A 154 2.80 -13.59 11.52
CA TRP A 154 3.01 -13.03 10.20
C TRP A 154 4.19 -12.06 10.09
N GLN A 155 5.19 -12.23 10.94
CA GLN A 155 6.44 -11.47 10.81
C GLN A 155 7.17 -11.82 9.51
N PRO A 156 7.85 -10.84 8.86
CA PRO A 156 8.62 -11.08 7.65
C PRO A 156 9.83 -11.99 7.94
N ASP A 157 10.05 -12.98 7.09
CA ASP A 157 11.25 -13.81 7.11
C ASP A 157 12.40 -13.07 6.43
N VAL A 158 13.28 -12.47 7.22
CA VAL A 158 14.40 -11.67 6.75
C VAL A 158 15.43 -12.52 5.97
N ALA A 159 15.59 -13.80 6.34
CA ALA A 159 16.48 -14.70 5.62
C ALA A 159 15.92 -15.03 4.22
N ASP A 160 14.61 -15.22 4.13
CA ASP A 160 13.94 -15.41 2.83
C ASP A 160 14.02 -14.15 1.97
N ILE A 161 13.87 -12.94 2.57
CA ILE A 161 14.08 -11.66 1.86
C ILE A 161 15.50 -11.63 1.25
N GLU A 162 16.53 -11.85 2.07
CA GLU A 162 17.92 -11.78 1.60
C GLU A 162 18.21 -12.81 0.50
N SER A 163 17.67 -14.02 0.62
CA SER A 163 17.86 -15.10 -0.36
C SER A 163 17.29 -14.78 -1.74
N LYS A 164 16.33 -13.87 -1.82
CA LYS A 164 15.64 -13.46 -3.06
C LYS A 164 16.20 -12.19 -3.70
N ILE A 165 17.15 -11.53 -3.06
CA ILE A 165 17.83 -10.36 -3.63
C ILE A 165 18.75 -10.82 -4.77
N THR A 166 18.56 -10.20 -5.94
CA THR A 166 19.39 -10.41 -7.13
C THR A 166 20.00 -9.10 -7.61
N ALA A 167 20.82 -9.15 -8.65
CA ALA A 167 21.34 -7.95 -9.30
C ALA A 167 20.26 -7.07 -9.95
N ASN A 168 19.08 -7.65 -10.20
CA ASN A 168 17.93 -6.94 -10.78
C ASN A 168 16.98 -6.36 -9.74
N THR A 169 17.14 -6.68 -8.47
CA THR A 169 16.30 -6.15 -7.40
C THR A 169 16.51 -4.66 -7.24
N ARG A 170 15.42 -3.88 -7.23
CA ARG A 170 15.41 -2.42 -7.10
C ARG A 170 14.80 -1.94 -5.80
N GLY A 171 13.91 -2.71 -5.21
CA GLY A 171 13.24 -2.28 -3.99
C GLY A 171 12.60 -3.39 -3.20
N ILE A 172 12.23 -3.03 -1.98
CA ILE A 172 11.51 -3.86 -1.03
C ILE A 172 10.25 -3.10 -0.59
N VAL A 173 9.10 -3.76 -0.68
CA VAL A 173 7.84 -3.27 -0.13
C VAL A 173 7.67 -3.80 1.28
N VAL A 174 7.36 -2.91 2.21
CA VAL A 174 6.99 -3.22 3.61
C VAL A 174 5.60 -2.65 3.85
N ILE A 175 4.64 -3.51 4.14
CA ILE A 175 3.26 -3.10 4.47
C ILE A 175 3.08 -3.29 5.97
N ASN A 176 3.04 -2.19 6.73
CA ASN A 176 3.04 -2.24 8.18
C ASN A 176 2.16 -1.13 8.80
N PRO A 177 1.05 -1.46 9.49
CA PRO A 177 0.46 -2.79 9.65
C PRO A 177 0.08 -3.47 8.34
N ASN A 178 0.25 -4.79 8.27
CA ASN A 178 0.07 -5.53 7.04
C ASN A 178 -1.41 -5.66 6.63
N ASN A 179 -1.66 -5.51 5.34
CA ASN A 179 -2.90 -5.91 4.69
C ASN A 179 -2.59 -7.14 3.82
N PRO A 180 -3.17 -8.34 4.08
CA PRO A 180 -4.44 -8.56 4.81
C PRO A 180 -4.31 -9.10 6.25
N THR A 181 -3.12 -9.40 6.76
CA THR A 181 -2.96 -10.16 8.01
C THR A 181 -3.24 -9.35 9.28
N GLY A 182 -3.09 -8.01 9.21
CA GLY A 182 -3.17 -7.13 10.38
C GLY A 182 -1.90 -7.15 11.25
N ALA A 183 -0.87 -7.88 10.85
CA ALA A 183 0.39 -7.96 11.59
C ALA A 183 1.04 -6.59 11.71
N VAL A 184 1.57 -6.30 12.89
CA VAL A 184 2.46 -5.17 13.15
C VAL A 184 3.87 -5.73 13.30
N TYR A 185 4.78 -5.28 12.43
CA TYR A 185 6.13 -5.81 12.42
C TYR A 185 6.95 -5.28 13.60
N ASN A 186 7.74 -6.16 14.19
CA ASN A 186 8.60 -5.80 15.31
C ASN A 186 9.82 -4.98 14.86
N GLU A 187 10.39 -4.22 15.79
CA GLU A 187 11.52 -3.31 15.54
C GLU A 187 12.75 -4.02 14.99
N ASP A 188 13.03 -5.23 15.47
CA ASP A 188 14.21 -5.99 15.05
C ASP A 188 14.11 -6.39 13.57
N ASN A 189 12.94 -6.84 13.12
CA ASN A 189 12.71 -7.17 11.71
C ASN A 189 12.79 -5.93 10.82
N LEU A 190 12.21 -4.79 11.26
CA LEU A 190 12.27 -3.54 10.51
C LEU A 190 13.73 -3.07 10.35
N LYS A 191 14.53 -3.09 11.41
CA LYS A 191 15.96 -2.76 11.38
C LYS A 191 16.75 -3.67 10.44
N GLN A 192 16.48 -4.97 10.46
CA GLN A 192 17.14 -5.93 9.57
C GLN A 192 16.77 -5.67 8.10
N ILE A 193 15.51 -5.36 7.80
CA ILE A 193 15.08 -5.00 6.44
C ILE A 193 15.78 -3.73 5.96
N VAL A 194 15.87 -2.70 6.81
CA VAL A 194 16.59 -1.47 6.47
C VAL A 194 18.07 -1.76 6.21
N ALA A 195 18.72 -2.57 7.06
CA ALA A 195 20.12 -2.96 6.87
C ALA A 195 20.35 -3.72 5.56
N LEU A 196 19.41 -4.59 5.15
CA LEU A 196 19.47 -5.24 3.84
C LEU A 196 19.31 -4.23 2.69
N ALA A 197 18.37 -3.30 2.82
CA ALA A 197 18.16 -2.28 1.81
C ALA A 197 19.40 -1.41 1.62
N GLU A 198 20.06 -1.00 2.70
CA GLU A 198 21.32 -0.28 2.65
C GLU A 198 22.45 -1.11 2.01
N LYS A 199 22.62 -2.36 2.47
CA LYS A 199 23.65 -3.28 1.98
C LYS A 199 23.57 -3.51 0.47
N TYR A 200 22.36 -3.61 -0.08
CA TYR A 200 22.12 -3.91 -1.48
C TYR A 200 21.68 -2.69 -2.30
N ASN A 201 21.67 -1.49 -1.70
CA ASN A 201 21.27 -0.22 -2.31
C ASN A 201 19.86 -0.30 -2.95
N LEU A 202 18.87 -0.75 -2.16
CA LEU A 202 17.49 -0.91 -2.56
C LEU A 202 16.63 0.25 -2.05
N VAL A 203 15.60 0.59 -2.82
CA VAL A 203 14.55 1.52 -2.37
C VAL A 203 13.59 0.77 -1.44
N VAL A 204 13.24 1.36 -0.30
CA VAL A 204 12.18 0.81 0.58
C VAL A 204 10.90 1.57 0.36
N PHE A 205 9.82 0.84 0.04
CA PHE A 205 8.46 1.36 -0.05
C PHE A 205 7.72 0.98 1.23
N ALA A 206 7.59 1.93 2.15
CA ALA A 206 6.85 1.74 3.39
C ALA A 206 5.37 2.12 3.18
N ASP A 207 4.51 1.11 3.12
CA ASP A 207 3.05 1.28 3.07
C ASP A 207 2.51 1.24 4.50
N GLU A 208 2.29 2.41 5.08
CA GLU A 208 1.91 2.60 6.47
C GLU A 208 0.48 3.16 6.60
N ILE A 209 -0.39 2.80 5.63
CA ILE A 209 -1.76 3.33 5.58
C ILE A 209 -2.57 3.03 6.85
N TYR A 210 -2.25 1.95 7.55
CA TYR A 210 -2.94 1.52 8.77
C TYR A 210 -2.19 1.87 10.07
N ASP A 211 -1.25 2.81 10.05
CA ASP A 211 -0.42 3.20 11.20
C ASP A 211 -1.20 3.56 12.48
N ARG A 212 -2.49 3.88 12.35
CA ARG A 212 -3.39 4.23 13.47
C ARG A 212 -4.45 3.19 13.76
N ILE A 213 -4.53 2.13 13.01
CA ILE A 213 -5.47 1.03 13.25
C ILE A 213 -4.70 -0.09 13.93
N LEU A 214 -4.50 0.09 15.23
CA LEU A 214 -3.76 -0.81 16.09
C LEU A 214 -4.69 -1.41 17.14
N TYR A 215 -4.45 -2.65 17.50
CA TYR A 215 -5.21 -3.38 18.49
C TYR A 215 -4.31 -3.79 19.65
N ASP A 216 -4.91 -3.94 20.83
CA ASP A 216 -4.24 -4.29 22.06
C ASP A 216 -3.06 -3.33 22.37
N ASP A 217 -1.90 -3.86 22.71
CA ASP A 217 -0.69 -3.10 23.07
C ASP A 217 0.27 -2.92 21.88
N ALA A 218 -0.19 -3.15 20.64
CA ALA A 218 0.64 -3.02 19.45
C ALA A 218 1.10 -1.56 19.25
N VAL A 219 2.37 -1.39 18.92
CA VAL A 219 2.99 -0.08 18.64
C VAL A 219 3.53 -0.09 17.22
N HIS A 220 3.05 0.85 16.41
CA HIS A 220 3.60 1.08 15.07
C HIS A 220 4.88 1.91 15.17
N ILE A 221 5.91 1.46 14.48
CA ILE A 221 7.19 2.16 14.33
C ILE A 221 7.30 2.58 12.86
N PRO A 222 7.33 3.90 12.57
CA PRO A 222 7.54 4.35 11.19
C PRO A 222 8.91 3.91 10.68
N LEU A 223 8.96 3.35 9.50
CA LEU A 223 10.20 2.74 8.97
C LEU A 223 11.29 3.77 8.68
N ALA A 224 10.92 5.04 8.52
CA ALA A 224 11.83 6.13 8.20
C ALA A 224 12.42 6.86 9.43
N THR A 225 12.24 6.29 10.65
CA THR A 225 12.78 6.87 11.90
C THR A 225 14.08 6.25 12.34
#